data_42312d8aa8cdbb977d63c5b6b0c0ff2b
#
_entry.id   42312d8aa8cdbb977d63c5b6b0c0ff2b
#
_cell.length_a   1.000
_cell.length_b   1.000
_cell.length_c   1.000
_cell.angle_alpha   90.00
_cell.angle_beta   90.00
_cell.angle_gamma   90.00
#
_symmetry.space_group_name_H-M   'P 1'
#
loop_
_entity.id
_entity.type
_entity.pdbx_description
1 polymer ?
#
loop_
_entity_poly.entity_id
_entity_poly.type
_entity_poly.pdbx_seq_one_letter_code
_entity_poly.pdbx_strand_id
1 'polypeptide(L)'
;VEKSLYNKVALVTGAASGIGLEIARTFAEEGAKVVLTDLNRESLEKAAATLQNAGHEVLGVPCDVTNEAQFKASIDMAAQAFGRLDILINNAGLQHVSPIEEFPTEKFEQMIKIMLTAPFIGIKHAFPLMKQHGFGRVLNMASINGLIGFAGKAAYNSAKHGVIGLTKVAALEGAADGITVNAICPGYVDTPLVRNQLADLAKTRNVPLEKVLEEVIYPLVPQKRLLAVQEIANYAVFLASDKAQGVTGQAIVIDGGYTAQ
;
A
#
# COMPACT_ATOMS: atom_id res chain seq x y z
N VAL A 1 -19.05 18.19 9.09
CA VAL A 1 -18.46 16.93 9.59
C VAL A 1 -16.97 17.19 9.76
N GLU A 2 -16.43 16.87 10.94
CA GLU A 2 -15.01 17.03 11.24
C GLU A 2 -14.21 16.04 10.37
N LYS A 3 -13.19 16.54 9.65
CA LYS A 3 -12.35 15.74 8.78
C LYS A 3 -11.40 14.89 9.61
N SER A 4 -11.36 13.58 9.36
CA SER A 4 -10.66 12.60 10.20
C SER A 4 -9.12 12.74 10.19
N LEU A 5 -8.56 13.38 9.16
CA LEU A 5 -7.11 13.57 8.98
C LEU A 5 -6.72 15.05 8.87
N TYR A 6 -7.54 15.95 9.43
CA TYR A 6 -7.29 17.39 9.37
C TYR A 6 -5.90 17.75 9.91
N ASN A 7 -5.13 18.52 9.12
CA ASN A 7 -3.76 18.93 9.43
C ASN A 7 -2.72 17.80 9.58
N LYS A 8 -3.04 16.55 9.27
CA LYS A 8 -2.04 15.48 9.21
C LYS A 8 -1.28 15.55 7.89
N VAL A 9 -0.04 15.10 7.91
CA VAL A 9 0.82 15.01 6.72
C VAL A 9 1.07 13.55 6.39
N ALA A 10 0.70 13.13 5.19
CA ALA A 10 0.83 11.77 4.71
C ALA A 10 1.80 11.67 3.54
N LEU A 11 2.61 10.61 3.50
CA LEU A 11 3.37 10.18 2.33
C LEU A 11 2.85 8.83 1.85
N VAL A 12 2.52 8.74 0.56
CA VAL A 12 1.98 7.53 -0.07
C VAL A 12 2.90 7.09 -1.20
N THR A 13 3.39 5.85 -1.16
CA THR A 13 4.25 5.29 -2.22
C THR A 13 3.43 4.51 -3.24
N GLY A 14 3.86 4.52 -4.53
CA GLY A 14 3.09 3.92 -5.62
C GLY A 14 1.74 4.63 -5.80
N ALA A 15 1.73 5.97 -5.70
CA ALA A 15 0.53 6.78 -5.60
C ALA A 15 0.04 7.34 -6.95
N ALA A 16 0.64 6.94 -8.07
CA ALA A 16 0.20 7.38 -9.40
C ALA A 16 -1.03 6.63 -9.93
N SER A 17 -1.42 5.50 -9.31
CA SER A 17 -2.56 4.69 -9.74
C SER A 17 -3.11 3.78 -8.64
N GLY A 18 -4.24 3.12 -8.91
CA GLY A 18 -4.81 2.05 -8.10
C GLY A 18 -5.07 2.44 -6.64
N ILE A 19 -4.74 1.52 -5.73
CA ILE A 19 -4.99 1.70 -4.28
C ILE A 19 -4.24 2.92 -3.73
N GLY A 20 -2.97 3.11 -4.12
CA GLY A 20 -2.16 4.22 -3.64
C GLY A 20 -2.73 5.58 -3.99
N LEU A 21 -3.17 5.76 -5.25
CA LEU A 21 -3.83 7.00 -5.69
C LEU A 21 -5.14 7.23 -4.95
N GLU A 22 -5.94 6.18 -4.77
CA GLU A 22 -7.22 6.30 -4.07
C GLU A 22 -7.04 6.64 -2.59
N ILE A 23 -6.04 6.05 -1.91
CA ILE A 23 -5.68 6.43 -0.54
C ILE A 23 -5.25 7.90 -0.49
N ALA A 24 -4.37 8.34 -1.41
CA ALA A 24 -3.91 9.72 -1.46
C ALA A 24 -5.07 10.71 -1.66
N ARG A 25 -6.01 10.40 -2.57
CA ARG A 25 -7.21 11.19 -2.84
C ARG A 25 -8.10 11.27 -1.58
N THR A 26 -8.44 10.13 -1.00
CA THR A 26 -9.33 10.06 0.16
C THR A 26 -8.71 10.76 1.38
N PHE A 27 -7.39 10.64 1.59
CA PHE A 27 -6.69 11.33 2.66
C PHE A 27 -6.74 12.86 2.47
N ALA A 28 -6.56 13.35 1.24
CA ALA A 28 -6.68 14.77 0.92
C ALA A 28 -8.11 15.29 1.14
N GLU A 29 -9.13 14.53 0.76
CA GLU A 29 -10.54 14.83 1.03
C GLU A 29 -10.84 14.89 2.55
N GLU A 30 -10.18 14.02 3.34
CA GLU A 30 -10.25 14.00 4.81
C GLU A 30 -9.35 15.05 5.48
N GLY A 31 -8.76 15.96 4.72
CA GLY A 31 -8.05 17.14 5.21
C GLY A 31 -6.57 16.93 5.49
N ALA A 32 -5.98 15.82 5.05
CA ALA A 32 -4.53 15.65 5.10
C ALA A 32 -3.84 16.43 3.98
N LYS A 33 -2.60 16.85 4.26
CA LYS A 33 -1.63 17.27 3.26
C LYS A 33 -0.92 16.00 2.77
N VAL A 34 -0.84 15.78 1.46
CA VAL A 34 -0.40 14.48 0.93
C VAL A 34 0.79 14.62 0.00
N VAL A 35 1.85 13.88 0.28
CA VAL A 35 2.96 13.68 -0.66
C VAL A 35 2.74 12.36 -1.39
N LEU A 36 2.54 12.46 -2.70
CA LEU A 36 2.46 11.33 -3.60
C LEU A 36 3.86 10.99 -4.11
N THR A 37 4.27 9.73 -4.03
CA THR A 37 5.51 9.27 -4.67
C THR A 37 5.25 8.10 -5.60
N ASP A 38 5.93 8.11 -6.73
CA ASP A 38 5.88 7.04 -7.73
C ASP A 38 7.16 7.03 -8.57
N LEU A 39 7.48 5.89 -9.17
CA LEU A 39 8.57 5.76 -10.14
C LEU A 39 8.20 6.43 -11.48
N ASN A 40 6.93 6.34 -11.89
CA ASN A 40 6.42 6.93 -13.12
C ASN A 40 6.11 8.42 -12.92
N ARG A 41 7.07 9.27 -13.30
CA ARG A 41 6.99 10.72 -13.15
C ARG A 41 5.76 11.31 -13.85
N GLU A 42 5.48 10.95 -15.09
CA GLU A 42 4.37 11.52 -15.87
C GLU A 42 3.01 11.23 -15.22
N SER A 43 2.77 9.97 -14.86
CA SER A 43 1.54 9.57 -14.19
C SER A 43 1.40 10.24 -12.82
N LEU A 44 2.51 10.38 -12.08
CA LEU A 44 2.56 11.05 -10.79
C LEU A 44 2.20 12.54 -10.89
N GLU A 45 2.81 13.26 -11.83
CA GLU A 45 2.55 14.69 -12.08
C GLU A 45 1.08 14.91 -12.44
N LYS A 46 0.51 14.05 -13.29
CA LYS A 46 -0.93 14.09 -13.64
C LYS A 46 -1.83 13.85 -12.42
N ALA A 47 -1.50 12.86 -11.58
CA ALA A 47 -2.26 12.55 -10.38
C ALA A 47 -2.20 13.73 -9.39
N ALA A 48 -1.01 14.27 -9.12
CA ALA A 48 -0.84 15.42 -8.24
C ALA A 48 -1.59 16.67 -8.76
N ALA A 49 -1.46 16.99 -10.05
CA ALA A 49 -2.17 18.12 -10.66
C ALA A 49 -3.71 17.96 -10.54
N THR A 50 -4.22 16.75 -10.71
CA THR A 50 -5.66 16.49 -10.56
C THR A 50 -6.15 16.83 -9.14
N LEU A 51 -5.42 16.42 -8.11
CA LEU A 51 -5.77 16.70 -6.72
C LEU A 51 -5.57 18.19 -6.36
N GLN A 52 -4.50 18.81 -6.87
CA GLN A 52 -4.27 20.25 -6.68
C GLN A 52 -5.39 21.09 -7.30
N ASN A 53 -5.83 20.75 -8.53
CA ASN A 53 -6.94 21.42 -9.19
C ASN A 53 -8.29 21.25 -8.47
N ALA A 54 -8.43 20.18 -7.69
CA ALA A 54 -9.56 19.97 -6.78
C ALA A 54 -9.44 20.77 -5.45
N GLY A 55 -8.36 21.53 -5.27
CA GLY A 55 -8.16 22.42 -4.11
C GLY A 55 -7.46 21.73 -2.92
N HIS A 56 -6.83 20.56 -3.13
CA HIS A 56 -6.11 19.86 -2.07
C HIS A 56 -4.63 20.27 -1.97
N GLU A 57 -4.07 20.25 -0.76
CA GLU A 57 -2.65 20.48 -0.50
C GLU A 57 -1.86 19.19 -0.76
N VAL A 58 -1.34 19.03 -1.98
CA VAL A 58 -0.60 17.83 -2.39
C VAL A 58 0.69 18.18 -3.11
N LEU A 59 1.68 17.27 -3.00
CA LEU A 59 2.98 17.38 -3.65
C LEU A 59 3.31 16.05 -4.34
N GLY A 60 3.67 16.08 -5.61
CA GLY A 60 4.19 14.92 -6.35
C GLY A 60 5.73 14.89 -6.30
N VAL A 61 6.32 13.81 -5.81
CA VAL A 61 7.78 13.62 -5.70
C VAL A 61 8.17 12.31 -6.38
N PRO A 62 8.79 12.35 -7.58
CA PRO A 62 9.30 11.14 -8.22
C PRO A 62 10.30 10.41 -7.33
N CYS A 63 10.09 9.11 -7.13
CA CYS A 63 10.90 8.33 -6.21
C CYS A 63 10.96 6.86 -6.62
N ASP A 64 12.17 6.33 -6.74
CA ASP A 64 12.42 4.89 -6.70
C ASP A 64 12.56 4.48 -5.23
N VAL A 65 11.57 3.81 -4.68
CA VAL A 65 11.55 3.37 -3.28
C VAL A 65 12.65 2.34 -2.95
N THR A 66 13.25 1.72 -3.97
CA THR A 66 14.39 0.79 -3.79
C THR A 66 15.73 1.50 -3.63
N ASN A 67 15.77 2.81 -3.93
CA ASN A 67 16.91 3.69 -3.69
C ASN A 67 16.69 4.42 -2.36
N GLU A 68 17.43 4.00 -1.33
CA GLU A 68 17.27 4.54 0.03
C GLU A 68 17.45 6.07 0.08
N ALA A 69 18.41 6.62 -0.68
CA ALA A 69 18.65 8.07 -0.69
C ALA A 69 17.47 8.86 -1.28
N GLN A 70 16.87 8.36 -2.36
CA GLN A 70 15.67 8.97 -2.96
C GLN A 70 14.47 8.86 -2.02
N PHE A 71 14.26 7.70 -1.40
CA PHE A 71 13.13 7.51 -0.50
C PHE A 71 13.28 8.38 0.76
N LYS A 72 14.48 8.43 1.35
CA LYS A 72 14.77 9.37 2.44
C LYS A 72 14.49 10.82 2.02
N ALA A 73 14.98 11.23 0.85
CA ALA A 73 14.75 12.58 0.35
C ALA A 73 13.25 12.92 0.20
N SER A 74 12.42 11.97 -0.25
CA SER A 74 10.96 12.19 -0.34
C SER A 74 10.31 12.37 1.03
N ILE A 75 10.78 11.64 2.05
CA ILE A 75 10.34 11.78 3.45
C ILE A 75 10.77 13.14 4.01
N ASP A 76 12.02 13.55 3.78
CA ASP A 76 12.54 14.86 4.21
C ASP A 76 11.77 16.01 3.53
N MET A 77 11.43 15.87 2.24
CA MET A 77 10.62 16.86 1.51
C MET A 77 9.20 16.99 2.10
N ALA A 78 8.58 15.91 2.54
CA ALA A 78 7.28 15.98 3.22
C ALA A 78 7.39 16.81 4.51
N ALA A 79 8.41 16.54 5.32
CA ALA A 79 8.66 17.29 6.56
C ALA A 79 9.02 18.76 6.29
N GLN A 80 9.81 19.05 5.25
CA GLN A 80 10.18 20.42 4.88
C GLN A 80 8.98 21.23 4.33
N ALA A 81 8.17 20.61 3.45
CA ALA A 81 7.05 21.30 2.81
C ALA A 81 5.91 21.57 3.79
N PHE A 82 5.65 20.65 4.72
CA PHE A 82 4.46 20.68 5.58
C PHE A 82 4.77 20.71 7.09
N GLY A 83 6.05 20.75 7.47
CA GLY A 83 6.50 20.92 8.86
C GLY A 83 6.56 19.63 9.68
N ARG A 84 6.02 18.50 9.17
CA ARG A 84 5.94 17.21 9.88
C ARG A 84 5.70 16.05 8.93
N LEU A 85 5.81 14.83 9.43
CA LEU A 85 5.29 13.62 8.78
C LEU A 85 4.54 12.79 9.82
N ASP A 86 3.26 12.56 9.59
CA ASP A 86 2.37 11.84 10.49
C ASP A 86 2.03 10.43 10.01
N ILE A 87 1.89 10.26 8.69
CA ILE A 87 1.37 9.05 8.11
C ILE A 87 2.29 8.59 6.98
N LEU A 88 2.67 7.31 6.99
CA LEU A 88 3.41 6.65 5.92
C LEU A 88 2.61 5.48 5.38
N ILE A 89 2.32 5.50 4.07
CA ILE A 89 1.68 4.40 3.36
C ILE A 89 2.69 3.73 2.43
N ASN A 90 3.17 2.56 2.81
CA ASN A 90 4.03 1.71 2.00
C ASN A 90 3.16 0.86 1.07
N ASN A 91 2.81 1.42 -0.10
CA ASN A 91 1.91 0.78 -1.05
C ASN A 91 2.60 0.35 -2.35
N ALA A 92 3.75 0.89 -2.69
CA ALA A 92 4.47 0.52 -3.91
C ALA A 92 4.62 -1.00 -4.05
N GLY A 93 4.33 -1.53 -5.23
CA GLY A 93 4.39 -2.96 -5.46
C GLY A 93 4.23 -3.32 -6.93
N LEU A 94 4.63 -4.54 -7.25
CA LEU A 94 4.44 -5.13 -8.57
C LEU A 94 4.14 -6.63 -8.45
N GLN A 95 3.70 -7.23 -9.55
CA GLN A 95 3.39 -8.65 -9.60
C GLN A 95 4.13 -9.32 -10.76
N HIS A 96 4.56 -10.54 -10.51
CA HIS A 96 5.01 -11.49 -11.51
C HIS A 96 4.54 -12.89 -11.10
N VAL A 97 4.06 -13.66 -12.05
CA VAL A 97 3.54 -15.01 -11.82
C VAL A 97 4.34 -15.98 -12.68
N SER A 98 4.92 -17.00 -12.05
CA SER A 98 5.69 -18.06 -12.72
C SER A 98 5.76 -19.29 -11.80
N PRO A 99 5.82 -20.53 -12.31
CA PRO A 99 6.21 -21.71 -11.53
C PRO A 99 7.55 -21.46 -10.82
N ILE A 100 7.74 -22.07 -9.65
CA ILE A 100 8.90 -21.77 -8.79
C ILE A 100 10.25 -22.11 -9.48
N GLU A 101 10.29 -23.18 -10.26
CA GLU A 101 11.45 -23.63 -11.01
C GLU A 101 11.81 -22.74 -12.21
N GLU A 102 10.83 -21.97 -12.70
CA GLU A 102 10.98 -21.03 -13.83
C GLU A 102 11.01 -19.57 -13.37
N PHE A 103 10.89 -19.30 -12.05
CA PHE A 103 10.79 -17.94 -11.53
C PHE A 103 12.16 -17.23 -11.65
N PRO A 104 12.27 -16.11 -12.42
CA PRO A 104 13.56 -15.43 -12.58
C PRO A 104 14.06 -14.86 -11.25
N THR A 105 15.29 -15.18 -10.86
CA THR A 105 15.90 -14.73 -9.59
C THR A 105 15.92 -13.22 -9.47
N GLU A 106 16.24 -12.50 -10.54
CA GLU A 106 16.27 -11.02 -10.56
C GLU A 106 14.90 -10.42 -10.31
N LYS A 107 13.82 -11.08 -10.78
CA LYS A 107 12.43 -10.65 -10.49
C LYS A 107 12.08 -10.92 -9.04
N PHE A 108 12.51 -12.06 -8.50
CA PHE A 108 12.30 -12.37 -7.08
C PHE A 108 12.96 -11.29 -6.21
N GLU A 109 14.24 -10.99 -6.43
CA GLU A 109 14.99 -9.99 -5.69
C GLU A 109 14.40 -8.58 -5.84
N GLN A 110 14.01 -8.19 -7.08
CA GLN A 110 13.36 -6.93 -7.35
C GLN A 110 12.07 -6.77 -6.51
N MET A 111 11.26 -7.82 -6.49
CA MET A 111 9.98 -7.81 -5.76
C MET A 111 10.18 -7.74 -4.24
N ILE A 112 11.19 -8.45 -3.70
CA ILE A 112 11.58 -8.34 -2.29
C ILE A 112 12.05 -6.91 -1.97
N LYS A 113 12.88 -6.31 -2.81
CA LYS A 113 13.35 -4.93 -2.62
C LYS A 113 12.18 -3.94 -2.56
N ILE A 114 11.23 -4.02 -3.48
CA ILE A 114 10.11 -3.07 -3.54
C ILE A 114 9.11 -3.29 -2.41
N MET A 115 8.77 -4.56 -2.08
CA MET A 115 7.61 -4.85 -1.23
C MET A 115 7.98 -5.26 0.20
N LEU A 116 9.27 -5.40 0.52
CA LEU A 116 9.75 -5.70 1.86
C LEU A 116 10.86 -4.75 2.31
N THR A 117 11.95 -4.62 1.52
CA THR A 117 13.08 -3.75 1.90
C THR A 117 12.67 -2.28 1.87
N ALA A 118 11.93 -1.82 0.86
CA ALA A 118 11.48 -0.43 0.80
C ALA A 118 10.55 -0.04 1.95
N PRO A 119 9.53 -0.83 2.36
CA PRO A 119 8.79 -0.58 3.60
C PRO A 119 9.68 -0.43 4.84
N PHE A 120 10.72 -1.26 5.00
CA PHE A 120 11.70 -1.11 6.07
C PHE A 120 12.44 0.24 5.99
N ILE A 121 12.92 0.62 4.81
CA ILE A 121 13.59 1.91 4.57
C ILE A 121 12.65 3.08 4.93
N GLY A 122 11.40 3.03 4.46
CA GLY A 122 10.40 4.03 4.77
C GLY A 122 10.17 4.20 6.27
N ILE A 123 9.98 3.10 7.01
CA ILE A 123 9.81 3.10 8.47
C ILE A 123 11.07 3.65 9.16
N LYS A 124 12.25 3.20 8.77
CA LYS A 124 13.53 3.64 9.31
C LYS A 124 13.70 5.16 9.29
N HIS A 125 13.29 5.82 8.20
CA HIS A 125 13.43 7.26 8.03
C HIS A 125 12.22 8.07 8.52
N ALA A 126 11.02 7.49 8.56
CA ALA A 126 9.83 8.16 9.09
C ALA A 126 9.77 8.16 10.62
N PHE A 127 10.21 7.10 11.29
CA PHE A 127 10.13 6.95 12.76
C PHE A 127 10.75 8.11 13.53
N PRO A 128 11.97 8.60 13.22
CA PRO A 128 12.54 9.74 13.93
C PRO A 128 11.66 11.00 13.88
N LEU A 129 11.02 11.26 12.73
CA LEU A 129 10.13 12.40 12.55
C LEU A 129 8.83 12.22 13.34
N MET A 130 8.24 11.02 13.30
CA MET A 130 7.02 10.68 14.04
C MET A 130 7.23 10.74 15.56
N LYS A 131 8.37 10.24 16.05
CA LYS A 131 8.74 10.30 17.48
C LYS A 131 8.85 11.73 18.01
N GLN A 132 9.36 12.67 17.21
CA GLN A 132 9.45 14.09 17.58
C GLN A 132 8.09 14.70 17.92
N HIS A 133 7.02 14.19 17.30
CA HIS A 133 5.66 14.70 17.50
C HIS A 133 4.80 13.81 18.40
N GLY A 134 5.32 12.67 18.89
CA GLY A 134 4.55 11.71 19.69
C GLY A 134 3.35 11.13 18.94
N PHE A 135 3.40 11.09 17.61
CA PHE A 135 2.32 10.61 16.75
C PHE A 135 2.88 10.03 15.46
N GLY A 136 2.44 8.85 15.11
CA GLY A 136 2.74 8.22 13.83
C GLY A 136 1.74 7.15 13.44
N ARG A 137 1.49 7.02 12.15
CA ARG A 137 0.67 5.98 11.55
C ARG A 137 1.39 5.39 10.36
N VAL A 138 1.75 4.13 10.43
CA VAL A 138 2.35 3.42 9.30
C VAL A 138 1.40 2.33 8.83
N LEU A 139 1.06 2.36 7.55
CA LEU A 139 0.25 1.32 6.91
C LEU A 139 1.08 0.65 5.82
N ASN A 140 1.33 -0.63 6.00
CA ASN A 140 2.01 -1.45 5.00
C ASN A 140 0.96 -2.16 4.15
N MET A 141 0.96 -1.95 2.84
CA MET A 141 0.08 -2.67 1.93
C MET A 141 0.61 -4.11 1.76
N ALA A 142 0.02 -5.02 2.55
CA ALA A 142 0.24 -6.46 2.42
C ALA A 142 -0.71 -7.06 1.36
N SER A 143 -1.28 -8.20 1.64
CA SER A 143 -2.25 -8.93 0.82
C SER A 143 -2.75 -10.13 1.63
N ILE A 144 -3.88 -10.75 1.25
CA ILE A 144 -4.23 -12.11 1.69
C ILE A 144 -3.09 -13.09 1.38
N ASN A 145 -2.31 -12.83 0.33
CA ASN A 145 -1.12 -13.62 -0.02
C ASN A 145 0.07 -13.42 0.96
N GLY A 146 -0.09 -12.62 1.99
CA GLY A 146 0.79 -12.56 3.16
C GLY A 146 0.33 -13.45 4.31
N LEU A 147 -0.84 -14.11 4.17
CA LEU A 147 -1.45 -14.99 5.16
C LEU A 147 -1.60 -16.43 4.65
N ILE A 148 -1.83 -16.58 3.35
CA ILE A 148 -1.99 -17.87 2.67
C ILE A 148 -1.05 -17.99 1.47
N GLY A 149 -0.74 -19.24 1.08
CA GLY A 149 0.03 -19.53 -0.12
C GLY A 149 -0.80 -19.38 -1.41
N PHE A 150 -0.14 -19.00 -2.49
CA PHE A 150 -0.72 -19.01 -3.83
C PHE A 150 0.34 -19.47 -4.84
N ALA A 151 0.07 -20.58 -5.53
CA ALA A 151 0.99 -21.15 -6.51
C ALA A 151 1.35 -20.12 -7.62
N GLY A 152 2.62 -20.11 -8.02
CA GLY A 152 3.14 -19.18 -9.03
C GLY A 152 3.48 -17.77 -8.50
N LYS A 153 3.29 -17.48 -7.23
CA LYS A 153 3.56 -16.16 -6.63
C LYS A 153 4.68 -16.18 -5.59
N ALA A 154 5.76 -16.93 -5.84
CA ALA A 154 6.83 -17.14 -4.87
C ALA A 154 7.34 -15.83 -4.25
N ALA A 155 7.80 -14.86 -5.06
CA ALA A 155 8.31 -13.58 -4.57
C ALA A 155 7.25 -12.72 -3.88
N TYR A 156 6.04 -12.66 -4.47
CA TYR A 156 4.95 -11.87 -3.91
C TYR A 156 4.53 -12.37 -2.53
N ASN A 157 4.28 -13.69 -2.40
CA ASN A 157 3.92 -14.29 -1.12
C ASN A 157 5.04 -14.09 -0.09
N SER A 158 6.30 -14.30 -0.45
CA SER A 158 7.44 -14.11 0.45
C SER A 158 7.52 -12.67 0.95
N ALA A 159 7.40 -11.68 0.06
CA ALA A 159 7.43 -10.26 0.42
C ALA A 159 6.24 -9.88 1.33
N LYS A 160 5.03 -10.37 1.01
CA LYS A 160 3.82 -10.02 1.76
C LYS A 160 3.74 -10.71 3.14
N HIS A 161 4.27 -11.93 3.30
CA HIS A 161 4.50 -12.54 4.62
C HIS A 161 5.57 -11.77 5.40
N GLY A 162 6.68 -11.41 4.75
CA GLY A 162 7.77 -10.66 5.37
C GLY A 162 7.32 -9.28 5.88
N VAL A 163 6.52 -8.54 5.11
CA VAL A 163 6.05 -7.21 5.52
C VAL A 163 5.08 -7.26 6.69
N ILE A 164 4.32 -8.35 6.86
CA ILE A 164 3.50 -8.58 8.06
C ILE A 164 4.41 -8.80 9.29
N GLY A 165 5.51 -9.54 9.13
CA GLY A 165 6.52 -9.69 10.17
C GLY A 165 7.15 -8.35 10.56
N LEU A 166 7.58 -7.57 9.57
CA LEU A 166 8.12 -6.21 9.78
C LEU A 166 7.11 -5.29 10.49
N THR A 167 5.82 -5.38 10.13
CA THR A 167 4.74 -4.62 10.76
C THR A 167 4.69 -4.85 12.27
N LYS A 168 4.80 -6.11 12.71
CA LYS A 168 4.76 -6.48 14.13
C LYS A 168 5.95 -5.93 14.92
N VAL A 169 7.15 -6.05 14.36
CA VAL A 169 8.37 -5.51 15.00
C VAL A 169 8.29 -4.00 15.11
N ALA A 170 7.98 -3.30 14.02
CA ALA A 170 7.86 -1.85 14.02
C ALA A 170 6.74 -1.35 14.96
N ALA A 171 5.63 -2.08 15.08
CA ALA A 171 4.56 -1.77 16.03
C ALA A 171 5.05 -1.80 17.48
N LEU A 172 5.84 -2.79 17.85
CA LEU A 172 6.40 -2.90 19.19
C LEU A 172 7.41 -1.77 19.48
N GLU A 173 8.26 -1.43 18.52
CA GLU A 173 9.27 -0.38 18.65
C GLU A 173 8.70 1.04 18.66
N GLY A 174 7.53 1.25 18.02
CA GLY A 174 6.88 2.57 17.93
C GLY A 174 5.84 2.84 19.02
N ALA A 175 5.36 1.81 19.71
CA ALA A 175 4.18 1.91 20.59
C ALA A 175 4.32 2.96 21.70
N ALA A 176 5.46 3.01 22.38
CA ALA A 176 5.72 3.96 23.45
C ALA A 176 5.80 5.42 22.98
N ASP A 177 6.03 5.63 21.69
CA ASP A 177 6.14 6.94 21.05
C ASP A 177 4.84 7.39 20.35
N GLY A 178 3.71 6.71 20.62
CA GLY A 178 2.41 7.02 20.02
C GLY A 178 2.29 6.64 18.54
N ILE A 179 3.17 5.75 18.05
CA ILE A 179 3.19 5.29 16.67
C ILE A 179 2.46 3.95 16.58
N THR A 180 1.51 3.83 15.65
CA THR A 180 0.90 2.56 15.29
C THR A 180 1.37 2.10 13.91
N VAL A 181 1.60 0.80 13.77
CA VAL A 181 2.02 0.19 12.51
C VAL A 181 1.12 -0.99 12.21
N ASN A 182 0.42 -0.97 11.08
CA ASN A 182 -0.51 -2.03 10.69
C ASN A 182 -0.30 -2.46 9.23
N ALA A 183 -0.66 -3.68 8.91
CA ALA A 183 -0.69 -4.20 7.55
C ALA A 183 -2.14 -4.31 7.08
N ILE A 184 -2.45 -3.76 5.91
CA ILE A 184 -3.74 -4.00 5.23
C ILE A 184 -3.52 -5.17 4.29
N CYS A 185 -4.40 -6.17 4.34
CA CYS A 185 -4.34 -7.41 3.58
C CYS A 185 -5.54 -7.51 2.64
N PRO A 186 -5.54 -6.81 1.49
CA PRO A 186 -6.63 -6.89 0.53
C PRO A 186 -6.68 -8.26 -0.16
N GLY A 187 -7.90 -8.67 -0.53
CA GLY A 187 -8.15 -9.69 -1.54
C GLY A 187 -8.03 -9.14 -2.96
N TYR A 188 -8.95 -9.56 -3.84
CA TYR A 188 -9.00 -9.07 -5.22
C TYR A 188 -9.65 -7.69 -5.29
N VAL A 189 -8.84 -6.65 -5.51
CA VAL A 189 -9.27 -5.25 -5.65
C VAL A 189 -9.23 -4.86 -7.14
N ASP A 190 -10.24 -4.12 -7.61
CA ASP A 190 -10.30 -3.64 -8.99
C ASP A 190 -9.23 -2.56 -9.25
N THR A 191 -8.08 -3.01 -9.71
CA THR A 191 -6.88 -2.20 -9.97
C THR A 191 -6.24 -2.59 -11.28
N PRO A 192 -5.43 -1.70 -11.89
CA PRO A 192 -4.61 -2.07 -13.05
C PRO A 192 -3.74 -3.31 -12.78
N LEU A 193 -3.19 -3.45 -11.57
CA LEU A 193 -2.37 -4.60 -11.17
C LEU A 193 -3.16 -5.92 -11.29
N VAL A 194 -4.40 -5.98 -10.81
CA VAL A 194 -5.25 -7.17 -10.90
C VAL A 194 -5.72 -7.38 -12.34
N ARG A 195 -6.16 -6.33 -13.02
CA ARG A 195 -6.64 -6.44 -14.42
C ARG A 195 -5.55 -6.96 -15.35
N ASN A 196 -4.29 -6.53 -15.17
CA ASN A 196 -3.16 -7.01 -15.97
C ASN A 196 -2.85 -8.51 -15.74
N GLN A 197 -3.20 -9.06 -14.58
CA GLN A 197 -3.05 -10.50 -14.28
C GLN A 197 -4.12 -11.38 -14.92
N LEU A 198 -5.25 -10.82 -15.36
CA LEU A 198 -6.35 -11.62 -15.91
C LEU A 198 -5.91 -12.41 -17.16
N ALA A 199 -5.04 -11.83 -17.99
CA ALA A 199 -4.50 -12.49 -19.16
C ALA A 199 -3.63 -13.73 -18.80
N ASP A 200 -2.82 -13.63 -17.76
CA ASP A 200 -1.98 -14.73 -17.28
C ASP A 200 -2.84 -15.81 -16.62
N LEU A 201 -3.87 -15.42 -15.88
CA LEU A 201 -4.85 -16.37 -15.31
C LEU A 201 -5.65 -17.08 -16.39
N ALA A 202 -6.06 -16.37 -17.46
CA ALA A 202 -6.73 -16.97 -18.61
C ALA A 202 -5.91 -18.11 -19.22
N LYS A 203 -4.61 -17.85 -19.46
CA LYS A 203 -3.68 -18.84 -20.00
C LYS A 203 -3.44 -20.01 -19.05
N THR A 204 -3.12 -19.74 -17.80
CA THR A 204 -2.78 -20.78 -16.81
C THR A 204 -3.97 -21.65 -16.41
N ARG A 205 -5.19 -21.12 -16.50
CA ARG A 205 -6.43 -21.84 -16.18
C ARG A 205 -7.17 -22.37 -17.41
N ASN A 206 -6.64 -22.08 -18.62
CA ASN A 206 -7.27 -22.46 -19.89
C ASN A 206 -8.74 -21.99 -20.00
N VAL A 207 -8.98 -20.74 -19.65
CA VAL A 207 -10.31 -20.08 -19.66
C VAL A 207 -10.26 -18.87 -20.57
N PRO A 208 -11.31 -18.51 -21.33
CA PRO A 208 -11.38 -17.25 -22.06
C PRO A 208 -11.22 -16.05 -21.13
N LEU A 209 -10.50 -15.00 -21.61
CA LEU A 209 -10.19 -13.81 -20.79
C LEU A 209 -11.45 -13.17 -20.18
N GLU A 210 -12.52 -13.07 -20.96
CA GLU A 210 -13.80 -12.51 -20.56
C GLU A 210 -14.52 -13.29 -19.44
N LYS A 211 -14.14 -14.55 -19.23
CA LYS A 211 -14.73 -15.44 -18.22
C LYS A 211 -13.88 -15.58 -16.95
N VAL A 212 -12.66 -15.04 -16.95
CA VAL A 212 -11.72 -15.21 -15.82
C VAL A 212 -12.32 -14.71 -14.49
N LEU A 213 -13.04 -13.60 -14.50
CA LEU A 213 -13.69 -13.10 -13.28
C LEU A 213 -14.73 -14.09 -12.75
N GLU A 214 -15.62 -14.59 -13.62
CA GLU A 214 -16.74 -15.45 -13.24
C GLU A 214 -16.30 -16.88 -12.92
N GLU A 215 -15.37 -17.42 -13.71
CA GLU A 215 -14.99 -18.84 -13.61
C GLU A 215 -13.77 -19.09 -12.71
N VAL A 216 -12.91 -18.06 -12.49
CA VAL A 216 -11.66 -18.22 -11.73
C VAL A 216 -11.67 -17.42 -10.43
N ILE A 217 -12.04 -16.12 -10.48
CA ILE A 217 -11.91 -15.24 -9.31
C ILE A 217 -13.15 -15.32 -8.42
N TYR A 218 -14.34 -15.12 -8.95
CA TYR A 218 -15.58 -15.09 -8.15
C TYR A 218 -15.90 -16.39 -7.40
N PRO A 219 -15.56 -17.60 -7.90
CA PRO A 219 -15.69 -18.80 -7.08
C PRO A 219 -14.89 -18.78 -5.78
N LEU A 220 -13.76 -18.06 -5.77
CA LEU A 220 -12.87 -17.94 -4.60
C LEU A 220 -13.32 -16.83 -3.62
N VAL A 221 -14.15 -15.89 -4.07
CA VAL A 221 -14.60 -14.74 -3.28
C VAL A 221 -16.08 -14.90 -2.91
N PRO A 222 -16.44 -15.15 -1.65
CA PRO A 222 -17.85 -15.33 -1.24
C PRO A 222 -18.77 -14.17 -1.65
N GLN A 223 -18.30 -12.93 -1.65
CA GLN A 223 -19.06 -11.76 -2.11
C GLN A 223 -19.24 -11.70 -3.65
N LYS A 224 -18.60 -12.58 -4.43
CA LYS A 224 -18.74 -12.68 -5.91
C LYS A 224 -18.50 -11.36 -6.65
N ARG A 225 -17.53 -10.57 -6.20
CA ARG A 225 -17.14 -9.30 -6.82
C ARG A 225 -15.67 -8.97 -6.56
N LEU A 226 -15.12 -8.07 -7.34
CA LEU A 226 -13.90 -7.38 -6.96
C LEU A 226 -14.23 -6.31 -5.89
N LEU A 227 -13.29 -6.08 -4.99
CA LEU A 227 -13.39 -4.96 -4.04
C LEU A 227 -13.10 -3.65 -4.78
N ALA A 228 -13.79 -2.58 -4.41
CA ALA A 228 -13.45 -1.25 -4.88
C ALA A 228 -12.20 -0.72 -4.15
N VAL A 229 -11.36 0.06 -4.86
CA VAL A 229 -10.20 0.73 -4.24
C VAL A 229 -10.62 1.63 -3.07
N GLN A 230 -11.81 2.20 -3.13
CA GLN A 230 -12.40 3.03 -2.08
C GLN A 230 -12.62 2.27 -0.76
N GLU A 231 -12.95 0.97 -0.81
CA GLU A 231 -13.12 0.17 0.41
C GLU A 231 -11.81 0.07 1.19
N ILE A 232 -10.69 -0.06 0.46
CA ILE A 232 -9.36 -0.08 1.06
C ILE A 232 -8.98 1.31 1.60
N ALA A 233 -9.24 2.37 0.82
CA ALA A 233 -8.93 3.74 1.22
C ALA A 233 -9.73 4.19 2.45
N ASN A 234 -11.01 3.83 2.56
CA ASN A 234 -11.85 4.13 3.73
C ASN A 234 -11.28 3.50 5.00
N TYR A 235 -10.82 2.25 4.89
CA TYR A 235 -10.21 1.57 6.05
C TYR A 235 -8.85 2.17 6.39
N ALA A 236 -8.06 2.59 5.39
CA ALA A 236 -6.81 3.29 5.59
C ALA A 236 -7.02 4.63 6.34
N VAL A 237 -8.08 5.39 6.03
CA VAL A 237 -8.46 6.60 6.78
C VAL A 237 -8.72 6.28 8.25
N PHE A 238 -9.50 5.24 8.54
CA PHE A 238 -9.76 4.84 9.92
C PHE A 238 -8.46 4.52 10.67
N LEU A 239 -7.60 3.68 10.09
CA LEU A 239 -6.33 3.28 10.70
C LEU A 239 -5.34 4.45 10.87
N ALA A 240 -5.38 5.43 9.97
CA ALA A 240 -4.55 6.63 10.03
C ALA A 240 -5.06 7.68 11.01
N SER A 241 -6.31 7.59 11.46
CA SER A 241 -6.95 8.55 12.36
C SER A 241 -6.64 8.30 13.84
N ASP A 242 -7.04 9.25 14.69
CA ASP A 242 -6.97 9.11 16.14
C ASP A 242 -7.93 8.04 16.69
N LYS A 243 -8.94 7.65 15.90
CA LYS A 243 -9.93 6.60 16.28
C LYS A 243 -9.32 5.21 16.36
N ALA A 244 -8.18 4.97 15.70
CA ALA A 244 -7.48 3.69 15.67
C ALA A 244 -6.23 3.64 16.56
N GLN A 245 -6.09 4.52 17.55
CA GLN A 245 -4.89 4.60 18.39
C GLN A 245 -4.55 3.30 19.15
N GLY A 246 -5.54 2.44 19.41
CA GLY A 246 -5.34 1.13 20.04
C GLY A 246 -5.09 -0.02 19.05
N VAL A 247 -5.07 0.27 17.73
CA VAL A 247 -4.87 -0.76 16.70
C VAL A 247 -3.42 -0.70 16.21
N THR A 248 -2.59 -1.64 16.63
CA THR A 248 -1.18 -1.73 16.19
C THR A 248 -0.72 -3.18 16.07
N GLY A 249 0.22 -3.45 15.15
CA GLY A 249 0.78 -4.79 14.90
C GLY A 249 -0.17 -5.75 14.20
N GLN A 250 -1.30 -5.27 13.66
CA GLN A 250 -2.34 -6.11 13.09
C GLN A 250 -2.16 -6.33 11.58
N ALA A 251 -2.55 -7.53 11.13
CA ALA A 251 -2.77 -7.86 9.72
C ALA A 251 -4.28 -7.84 9.47
N ILE A 252 -4.76 -6.78 8.83
CA ILE A 252 -6.19 -6.49 8.70
C ILE A 252 -6.67 -6.95 7.33
N VAL A 253 -7.56 -7.92 7.32
CA VAL A 253 -8.08 -8.54 6.10
C VAL A 253 -9.30 -7.79 5.58
N ILE A 254 -9.27 -7.48 4.27
CA ILE A 254 -10.39 -6.93 3.51
C ILE A 254 -10.45 -7.69 2.19
N ASP A 255 -11.22 -8.80 2.13
CA ASP A 255 -11.09 -9.78 1.06
C ASP A 255 -12.41 -10.36 0.52
N GLY A 256 -13.54 -9.81 0.94
CA GLY A 256 -14.87 -10.31 0.53
C GLY A 256 -15.17 -11.73 1.02
N GLY A 257 -14.47 -12.18 2.10
CA GLY A 257 -14.64 -13.49 2.70
C GLY A 257 -13.71 -14.58 2.15
N TYR A 258 -12.75 -14.25 1.29
CA TYR A 258 -11.83 -15.21 0.66
C TYR A 258 -11.10 -16.10 1.68
N THR A 259 -10.62 -15.54 2.78
CA THR A 259 -9.86 -16.27 3.79
C THR A 259 -10.69 -16.78 4.97
N ALA A 260 -12.00 -16.62 4.93
CA ALA A 260 -12.92 -17.05 6.00
C ALA A 260 -13.33 -18.54 5.90
N GLN A 261 -12.80 -19.28 4.94
CA GLN A 261 -13.13 -20.68 4.65
C GLN A 261 -11.90 -21.57 4.74
#